data_d761e6828559a097b75de5cf04952266
#
_entry.id   d761e6828559a097b75de5cf04952266
#
_cell.length_a   1.000
_cell.length_b   1.000
_cell.length_c   1.000
_cell.angle_alpha   90.00
_cell.angle_beta   90.00
_cell.angle_gamma   90.00
#
_symmetry.space_group_name_H-M   'P 1'
#
loop_
_entity.id
_entity.type
_entity.pdbx_description
1 polymer ?
#
loop_
_entity_poly.entity_id
_entity_poly.type
_entity_poly.pdbx_seq_one_letter_code
_entity_poly.pdbx_strand_id
1 'polypeptide(L)'
;MLSAAMENARNTGQTDVADYLALKATNDTLRQTAVRWLFDSMIEIAGEANRLHAAINVERFEPHNFSHRGSNMVGSMLRIRHGVRCLTLEAGWTRTPTDGFMRGGALAFARLTHFGLPKSNAELMLLRADNMPAWTAVIGENTVREFDSEALREHFRIFLGL
;
A
#
# COMPACT_ATOMS: atom_id res chain seq x y z
N MET A 1 14.72 -1.44 -20.53
CA MET A 1 13.70 -2.30 -21.16
C MET A 1 12.44 -1.55 -21.54
N LEU A 2 11.80 -0.85 -20.61
CA LEU A 2 10.60 -0.06 -20.89
C LEU A 2 10.86 1.09 -21.88
N SER A 3 11.97 1.81 -21.73
CA SER A 3 12.36 2.90 -22.62
C SER A 3 12.58 2.43 -24.06
N ALA A 4 13.22 1.26 -24.24
CA ALA A 4 13.45 0.68 -25.56
C ALA A 4 12.11 0.27 -26.23
N ALA A 5 11.18 -0.30 -25.46
CA ALA A 5 9.86 -0.67 -25.97
C ALA A 5 9.06 0.58 -26.42
N MET A 6 9.11 1.67 -25.64
CA MET A 6 8.46 2.93 -25.98
C MET A 6 9.03 3.54 -27.23
N GLU A 7 10.36 3.56 -27.36
CA GLU A 7 11.05 4.10 -28.53
C GLU A 7 10.72 3.29 -29.79
N ASN A 8 10.72 1.97 -29.65
CA ASN A 8 10.37 1.08 -30.76
C ASN A 8 8.92 1.26 -31.20
N ALA A 9 7.99 1.40 -30.27
CA ALA A 9 6.59 1.67 -30.57
C ALA A 9 6.42 3.01 -31.34
N ARG A 10 7.15 4.05 -30.93
CA ARG A 10 7.12 5.35 -31.64
C ARG A 10 7.69 5.21 -33.04
N ASN A 11 8.79 4.51 -33.20
CA ASN A 11 9.45 4.33 -34.50
C ASN A 11 8.60 3.53 -35.48
N THR A 12 7.71 2.66 -34.99
CA THR A 12 6.78 1.90 -35.83
C THR A 12 5.43 2.59 -36.04
N GLY A 13 5.26 3.79 -35.52
CA GLY A 13 4.00 4.57 -35.60
C GLY A 13 2.91 4.10 -34.66
N GLN A 14 3.24 3.24 -33.68
CA GLN A 14 2.29 2.71 -32.68
C GLN A 14 2.24 3.64 -31.46
N THR A 15 1.75 4.88 -31.66
CA THR A 15 1.67 5.88 -30.58
C THR A 15 0.82 5.43 -29.41
N ASP A 16 -0.28 4.69 -29.64
CA ASP A 16 -1.16 4.20 -28.58
C ASP A 16 -0.43 3.23 -27.65
N VAL A 17 0.43 2.37 -28.19
CA VAL A 17 1.25 1.44 -27.41
C VAL A 17 2.27 2.22 -26.59
N ALA A 18 2.92 3.23 -27.18
CA ALA A 18 3.88 4.07 -26.45
C ALA A 18 3.23 4.81 -25.29
N ASP A 19 2.04 5.36 -25.51
CA ASP A 19 1.26 6.08 -24.49
C ASP A 19 0.85 5.14 -23.36
N TYR A 20 0.41 3.92 -23.69
CA TYR A 20 0.08 2.92 -22.69
C TYR A 20 1.28 2.54 -21.82
N LEU A 21 2.44 2.30 -22.42
CA LEU A 21 3.67 1.95 -21.70
C LEU A 21 4.13 3.10 -20.80
N ALA A 22 4.01 4.35 -21.27
CA ALA A 22 4.33 5.52 -20.48
C ALA A 22 3.42 5.66 -19.27
N LEU A 23 2.11 5.44 -19.44
CA LEU A 23 1.13 5.50 -18.36
C LEU A 23 1.40 4.41 -17.32
N LYS A 24 1.69 3.19 -17.78
CA LYS A 24 2.00 2.09 -16.89
C LYS A 24 3.24 2.38 -16.05
N ALA A 25 4.31 2.90 -16.66
CA ALA A 25 5.53 3.26 -15.95
C ALA A 25 5.27 4.33 -14.89
N THR A 26 4.46 5.33 -15.20
CA THR A 26 4.07 6.39 -14.26
C THR A 26 3.28 5.81 -13.10
N ASN A 27 2.31 4.95 -13.36
CA ASN A 27 1.49 4.32 -12.33
C ASN A 27 2.33 3.45 -11.40
N ASP A 28 3.26 2.67 -11.94
CA ASP A 28 4.13 1.83 -11.13
C ASP A 28 5.03 2.66 -10.20
N THR A 29 5.54 3.80 -10.68
CA THR A 29 6.30 4.73 -9.86
C THR A 29 5.45 5.31 -8.73
N LEU A 30 4.22 5.72 -9.03
CA LEU A 30 3.29 6.24 -8.03
C LEU A 30 2.97 5.19 -6.97
N ARG A 31 2.72 3.95 -7.38
CA ARG A 31 2.46 2.82 -6.48
C ARG A 31 3.64 2.57 -5.54
N GLN A 32 4.83 2.46 -6.10
CA GLN A 32 6.04 2.19 -5.34
C GLN A 32 6.33 3.30 -4.33
N THR A 33 6.21 4.55 -4.74
CA THR A 33 6.42 5.71 -3.86
C THR A 33 5.42 5.72 -2.71
N ALA A 34 4.15 5.49 -3.00
CA ALA A 34 3.09 5.51 -1.99
C ALA A 34 3.22 4.34 -1.00
N VAL A 35 3.55 3.15 -1.49
CA VAL A 35 3.78 1.99 -0.61
C VAL A 35 5.00 2.23 0.27
N ARG A 36 6.07 2.77 -0.30
CA ARG A 36 7.28 3.11 0.48
C ARG A 36 6.95 4.11 1.59
N TRP A 37 6.13 5.11 1.30
CA TRP A 37 5.72 6.08 2.30
C TRP A 37 5.02 5.41 3.50
N LEU A 38 4.10 4.48 3.26
CA LEU A 38 3.42 3.74 4.33
C LEU A 38 4.42 2.97 5.18
N PHE A 39 5.31 2.23 4.55
CA PHE A 39 6.26 1.37 5.25
C PHE A 39 7.30 2.18 6.02
N ASP A 40 7.88 3.19 5.40
CA ASP A 40 8.87 4.04 6.05
C ASP A 40 8.27 4.82 7.22
N SER A 41 7.04 5.32 7.07
CA SER A 41 6.33 6.02 8.14
C SER A 41 6.06 5.10 9.33
N MET A 42 5.64 3.87 9.07
CA MET A 42 5.40 2.85 10.09
C MET A 42 6.68 2.51 10.86
N ILE A 43 7.77 2.29 10.13
CA ILE A 43 9.08 1.97 10.69
C ILE A 43 9.58 3.15 11.54
N GLU A 44 9.39 4.37 11.06
CA GLU A 44 9.79 5.58 11.79
C GLU A 44 9.02 5.72 13.10
N ILE A 45 7.71 5.51 13.08
CA ILE A 45 6.89 5.58 14.31
C ILE A 45 7.31 4.49 15.30
N ALA A 46 7.58 3.28 14.84
CA ALA A 46 8.09 2.19 15.69
C ALA A 46 9.46 2.57 16.28
N GLY A 47 10.33 3.18 15.49
CA GLY A 47 11.62 3.66 15.95
C GLY A 47 11.51 4.75 17.01
N GLU A 48 10.57 5.68 16.85
CA GLU A 48 10.30 6.71 17.87
C GLU A 48 9.89 6.06 19.20
N ALA A 49 8.97 5.09 19.16
CA ALA A 49 8.51 4.37 20.34
C ALA A 49 9.66 3.60 21.00
N ASN A 50 10.54 2.96 20.22
CA ASN A 50 11.69 2.23 20.74
C ASN A 50 12.72 3.16 21.42
N ARG A 51 12.89 4.38 20.91
CA ARG A 51 13.72 5.38 21.55
C ARG A 51 13.16 5.81 22.93
N LEU A 52 11.87 5.64 23.14
CA LEU A 52 11.19 5.86 24.40
C LEU A 52 11.04 4.56 25.22
N HIS A 53 11.92 3.59 24.95
CA HIS A 53 12.03 2.31 25.67
C HIS A 53 10.90 1.30 25.40
N ALA A 54 10.09 1.48 24.38
CA ALA A 54 9.23 0.41 23.91
C ALA A 54 10.09 -0.70 23.28
N ALA A 55 9.70 -1.94 23.46
CA ALA A 55 10.41 -3.08 22.88
C ALA A 55 9.61 -3.61 21.67
N ILE A 56 9.60 -2.83 20.60
CA ILE A 56 8.86 -3.16 19.38
C ILE A 56 9.80 -3.88 18.42
N ASN A 57 9.38 -5.06 17.98
CA ASN A 57 10.07 -5.83 16.96
C ASN A 57 9.40 -5.59 15.60
N VAL A 58 10.20 -5.29 14.58
CA VAL A 58 9.73 -5.01 13.23
C VAL A 58 10.34 -6.03 12.28
N GLU A 59 9.48 -6.76 11.55
CA GLU A 59 9.89 -7.71 10.52
C GLU A 59 9.30 -7.28 9.18
N ARG A 60 10.11 -7.34 8.12
CA ARG A 60 9.68 -7.01 6.75
C ARG A 60 9.79 -8.23 5.86
N PHE A 61 8.75 -8.46 5.06
CA PHE A 61 8.68 -9.56 4.11
C PHE A 61 8.44 -9.00 2.71
N GLU A 62 9.33 -9.33 1.79
CA GLU A 62 9.28 -8.84 0.41
C GLU A 62 9.98 -9.85 -0.52
N PRO A 63 9.34 -10.33 -1.61
CA PRO A 63 7.94 -10.07 -1.96
C PRO A 63 6.96 -10.78 -1.03
N HIS A 64 5.74 -10.24 -0.96
CA HIS A 64 4.65 -10.82 -0.18
C HIS A 64 3.39 -10.86 -1.04
N ASN A 65 2.79 -12.04 -1.13
CA ASN A 65 1.57 -12.26 -1.88
C ASN A 65 0.39 -12.37 -0.92
N PHE A 66 -0.70 -11.72 -1.23
CA PHE A 66 -1.92 -11.81 -0.43
C PHE A 66 -3.15 -11.63 -1.30
N SER A 67 -4.27 -12.14 -0.82
CA SER A 67 -5.56 -12.06 -1.53
C SER A 67 -6.50 -11.09 -0.84
N HIS A 68 -7.26 -10.36 -1.63
CA HIS A 68 -8.32 -9.49 -1.15
C HIS A 68 -9.47 -9.52 -2.14
N ARG A 69 -10.64 -9.96 -1.68
CA ARG A 69 -11.88 -10.00 -2.46
C ARG A 69 -11.72 -10.67 -3.83
N GLY A 70 -11.00 -11.80 -3.85
CA GLY A 70 -10.80 -12.59 -5.06
C GLY A 70 -9.66 -12.15 -5.96
N SER A 71 -8.97 -11.06 -5.62
CA SER A 71 -7.80 -10.60 -6.35
C SER A 71 -6.52 -10.99 -5.63
N ASN A 72 -5.51 -11.39 -6.40
CA ASN A 72 -4.18 -11.68 -5.89
C ASN A 72 -3.29 -10.46 -6.03
N MET A 73 -2.70 -10.04 -4.92
CA MET A 73 -1.83 -8.87 -4.89
C MET A 73 -0.42 -9.28 -4.54
N VAL A 74 0.54 -8.60 -5.15
CA VAL A 74 1.95 -8.78 -4.89
C VAL A 74 2.51 -7.46 -4.37
N GLY A 75 3.21 -7.52 -3.26
CA GLY A 75 3.80 -6.34 -2.66
C GLY A 75 4.69 -6.68 -1.50
N SER A 76 4.42 -6.08 -0.36
CA SER A 76 5.25 -6.20 0.83
C SER A 76 4.38 -6.32 2.09
N MET A 77 4.96 -6.90 3.14
CA MET A 77 4.32 -6.99 4.45
C MET A 77 5.28 -6.51 5.52
N LEU A 78 4.74 -5.78 6.49
CA LEU A 78 5.44 -5.39 7.69
C LEU A 78 4.69 -5.98 8.87
N ARG A 79 5.41 -6.68 9.74
CA ARG A 79 4.85 -7.24 10.97
C ARG A 79 5.51 -6.56 12.15
N ILE A 80 4.69 -5.97 13.01
CA ILE A 80 5.14 -5.21 14.17
C ILE A 80 4.60 -5.89 15.42
N ARG A 81 5.48 -6.24 16.34
CA ARG A 81 5.13 -6.94 17.57
C ARG A 81 5.56 -6.16 18.79
N HIS A 82 4.70 -6.17 19.80
CA HIS A 82 4.98 -5.60 21.11
C HIS A 82 4.32 -6.49 22.17
N GLY A 83 5.10 -7.34 22.81
CA GLY A 83 4.57 -8.37 23.70
C GLY A 83 3.68 -9.35 22.93
N VAL A 84 2.43 -9.49 23.37
CA VAL A 84 1.44 -10.34 22.70
C VAL A 84 0.69 -9.65 21.60
N ARG A 85 0.94 -8.35 21.40
CA ARG A 85 0.25 -7.54 20.39
C ARG A 85 0.97 -7.62 19.06
N CYS A 86 0.20 -7.63 18.00
CA CYS A 86 0.72 -7.70 16.64
C CYS A 86 -0.09 -6.80 15.72
N LEU A 87 0.61 -5.95 14.99
CA LEU A 87 0.04 -5.11 13.95
C LEU A 87 0.72 -5.48 12.63
N THR A 88 -0.07 -5.79 11.61
CA THR A 88 0.44 -6.17 10.30
C THR A 88 -0.01 -5.15 9.25
N LEU A 89 0.91 -4.71 8.42
CA LEU A 89 0.64 -3.89 7.25
C LEU A 89 0.97 -4.70 6.00
N GLU A 90 -0.01 -4.88 5.12
CA GLU A 90 0.20 -5.49 3.81
C GLU A 90 -0.16 -4.45 2.75
N ALA A 91 0.67 -4.31 1.74
CA ALA A 91 0.40 -3.40 0.63
C ALA A 91 0.89 -3.99 -0.68
N GLY A 92 0.12 -3.79 -1.74
CA GLY A 92 0.47 -4.32 -3.05
C GLY A 92 -0.59 -3.99 -4.08
N TRP A 93 -0.41 -4.57 -5.25
CA TRP A 93 -1.36 -4.43 -6.37
C TRP A 93 -1.30 -5.66 -7.26
N THR A 94 -2.32 -5.81 -8.10
CA THR A 94 -2.36 -6.87 -9.10
C THR A 94 -1.32 -6.61 -10.18
N ARG A 95 -0.66 -7.66 -10.67
CA ARG A 95 0.43 -7.55 -11.65
C ARG A 95 0.03 -7.98 -13.05
N THR A 96 -0.92 -8.91 -13.15
CA THR A 96 -1.39 -9.46 -14.43
C THR A 96 -2.92 -9.55 -14.43
N PRO A 97 -3.56 -9.64 -15.59
CA PRO A 97 -5.03 -9.79 -15.65
C PRO A 97 -5.55 -11.03 -14.92
N THR A 98 -4.76 -12.10 -14.81
CA THR A 98 -5.14 -13.31 -14.09
C THR A 98 -5.19 -13.10 -12.56
N ASP A 99 -4.55 -12.07 -12.04
CA ASP A 99 -4.58 -11.72 -10.61
C ASP A 99 -5.92 -11.11 -10.17
N GLY A 100 -6.75 -10.67 -11.12
CA GLY A 100 -8.00 -9.99 -10.84
C GLY A 100 -7.91 -8.49 -11.07
N PHE A 101 -8.89 -7.76 -10.55
CA PHE A 101 -9.01 -6.33 -10.77
C PHE A 101 -8.79 -5.54 -9.48
N MET A 102 -8.24 -4.33 -9.62
CA MET A 102 -8.19 -3.36 -8.54
C MET A 102 -9.55 -2.66 -8.45
N ARG A 103 -10.17 -2.69 -7.28
CA ARG A 103 -11.49 -2.09 -7.07
C ARG A 103 -11.42 -0.57 -7.11
N GLY A 104 -12.50 0.05 -7.64
CA GLY A 104 -12.67 1.49 -7.60
C GLY A 104 -11.62 2.28 -8.34
N GLY A 105 -10.92 1.66 -9.29
CA GLY A 105 -9.83 2.31 -10.01
C GLY A 105 -8.59 2.56 -9.15
N ALA A 106 -8.46 1.85 -8.03
CA ALA A 106 -7.32 2.01 -7.14
C ALA A 106 -6.02 1.60 -7.81
N LEU A 107 -4.97 2.36 -7.55
CA LEU A 107 -3.61 2.05 -8.03
C LEU A 107 -2.97 0.95 -7.19
N ALA A 108 -3.25 0.93 -5.90
CA ALA A 108 -2.74 -0.06 -4.96
C ALA A 108 -3.75 -0.26 -3.82
N PHE A 109 -3.57 -1.34 -3.09
CA PHE A 109 -4.38 -1.67 -1.94
C PHE A 109 -3.47 -1.94 -0.74
N ALA A 110 -3.93 -1.58 0.46
CA ALA A 110 -3.23 -1.90 1.69
C ALA A 110 -4.24 -2.26 2.78
N ARG A 111 -3.78 -3.00 3.77
CA ARG A 111 -4.60 -3.29 4.94
C ARG A 111 -3.75 -3.32 6.20
N LEU A 112 -4.34 -2.81 7.27
CA LEU A 112 -3.80 -2.87 8.61
C LEU A 112 -4.62 -3.88 9.40
N THR A 113 -3.95 -4.86 9.97
CA THR A 113 -4.59 -5.92 10.75
C THR A 113 -4.09 -5.87 12.18
N HIS A 114 -5.01 -5.64 13.11
CA HIS A 114 -4.73 -5.69 14.54
C HIS A 114 -5.12 -7.07 15.07
N PHE A 115 -4.16 -7.89 15.39
CA PHE A 115 -4.42 -9.24 15.88
C PHE A 115 -5.28 -9.20 17.16
N GLY A 116 -6.41 -9.90 17.11
CA GLY A 116 -7.33 -9.93 18.24
C GLY A 116 -8.26 -8.72 18.35
N LEU A 117 -8.11 -7.72 17.49
CA LEU A 117 -8.93 -6.50 17.50
C LEU A 117 -9.48 -6.21 16.10
N PRO A 118 -10.34 -7.09 15.56
CA PRO A 118 -10.80 -6.94 14.17
C PRO A 118 -11.54 -5.65 13.88
N LYS A 119 -12.16 -5.02 14.88
CA LYS A 119 -12.83 -3.74 14.71
C LYS A 119 -11.86 -2.58 14.43
N SER A 120 -10.60 -2.75 14.76
CA SER A 120 -9.57 -1.74 14.51
C SER A 120 -8.86 -1.92 13.17
N ASN A 121 -9.15 -3.01 12.45
CA ASN A 121 -8.58 -3.25 11.14
C ASN A 121 -9.01 -2.18 10.15
N ALA A 122 -8.14 -1.87 9.19
CA ALA A 122 -8.42 -0.87 8.17
C ALA A 122 -8.05 -1.40 6.79
N GLU A 123 -8.88 -1.06 5.82
CA GLU A 123 -8.59 -1.28 4.40
C GLU A 123 -8.31 0.07 3.76
N LEU A 124 -7.24 0.14 2.96
CA LEU A 124 -6.80 1.36 2.32
C LEU A 124 -6.75 1.16 0.81
N MET A 125 -7.12 2.20 0.08
CA MET A 125 -6.99 2.25 -1.37
C MET A 125 -6.16 3.47 -1.76
N LEU A 126 -5.24 3.28 -2.70
CA LEU A 126 -4.48 4.38 -3.28
C LEU A 126 -5.27 4.93 -4.45
N LEU A 127 -5.87 6.10 -4.29
CA LEU A 127 -6.69 6.73 -5.30
C LEU A 127 -6.01 8.01 -5.80
N ARG A 128 -6.27 8.35 -7.07
CA ARG A 128 -5.85 9.64 -7.61
C ARG A 128 -6.76 10.75 -7.10
N ALA A 129 -6.16 11.81 -6.59
CA ALA A 129 -6.85 13.03 -6.20
C ALA A 129 -6.04 14.20 -6.73
N ASP A 130 -6.64 15.03 -7.59
CA ASP A 130 -6.00 16.23 -8.17
C ASP A 130 -4.61 15.95 -8.77
N ASN A 131 -4.48 14.85 -9.54
CA ASN A 131 -3.25 14.35 -10.16
C ASN A 131 -2.19 13.82 -9.17
N MET A 132 -2.49 13.82 -7.88
CA MET A 132 -1.63 13.23 -6.86
C MET A 132 -2.31 12.00 -6.25
N PRO A 133 -1.60 10.88 -6.11
CA PRO A 133 -2.18 9.74 -5.43
C PRO A 133 -2.23 9.98 -3.92
N ALA A 134 -3.32 9.54 -3.30
CA ALA A 134 -3.49 9.62 -1.86
C ALA A 134 -4.06 8.31 -1.31
N TRP A 135 -3.56 7.88 -0.16
CA TRP A 135 -4.14 6.76 0.55
C TRP A 135 -5.47 7.18 1.16
N THR A 136 -6.49 6.35 1.00
CA THR A 136 -7.81 6.57 1.55
C THR A 136 -8.27 5.35 2.31
N ALA A 137 -8.87 5.57 3.47
CA ALA A 137 -9.48 4.49 4.24
C ALA A 137 -10.91 4.26 3.78
N VAL A 138 -11.28 3.00 3.62
CA VAL A 138 -12.65 2.58 3.27
C VAL A 138 -13.47 2.54 4.55
N ILE A 139 -14.47 3.43 4.67
CA ILE A 139 -15.29 3.55 5.88
C ILE A 139 -16.64 2.84 5.74
N GLY A 140 -17.16 2.73 4.52
CA GLY A 140 -18.42 2.08 4.21
C GLY A 140 -18.46 1.70 2.75
N GLU A 141 -19.63 1.34 2.24
CA GLU A 141 -19.74 0.82 0.88
C GLU A 141 -19.26 1.81 -0.18
N ASN A 142 -19.49 3.12 0.01
CA ASN A 142 -19.12 4.16 -0.94
C ASN A 142 -18.46 5.37 -0.28
N THR A 143 -17.97 5.22 0.96
CA THR A 143 -17.36 6.33 1.70
C THR A 143 -15.89 6.05 1.96
N VAL A 144 -15.05 7.02 1.59
CA VAL A 144 -13.62 6.97 1.84
C VAL A 144 -13.21 8.21 2.63
N ARG A 145 -12.16 8.06 3.43
CA ARG A 145 -11.54 9.16 4.18
C ARG A 145 -10.06 9.17 3.88
N GLU A 146 -9.48 10.35 3.72
CA GLU A 146 -8.04 10.46 3.56
C GLU A 146 -7.30 9.80 4.74
N PHE A 147 -6.29 9.02 4.41
CA PHE A 147 -5.45 8.30 5.37
C PHE A 147 -4.07 8.95 5.39
N ASP A 148 -3.80 9.73 6.42
CA ASP A 148 -2.56 10.50 6.56
C ASP A 148 -1.69 9.93 7.69
N SER A 149 -0.61 10.65 8.01
CA SER A 149 0.30 10.26 9.08
C SER A 149 -0.37 10.24 10.45
N GLU A 150 -1.34 11.12 10.68
CA GLU A 150 -2.08 11.14 11.95
C GLU A 150 -2.96 9.89 12.09
N ALA A 151 -3.61 9.46 11.01
CA ALA A 151 -4.38 8.21 11.00
C ALA A 151 -3.48 7.01 11.28
N LEU A 152 -2.27 7.00 10.72
CA LEU A 152 -1.30 5.94 10.95
C LEU A 152 -0.84 5.92 12.42
N ARG A 153 -0.61 7.10 13.01
CA ARG A 153 -0.26 7.23 14.43
C ARG A 153 -1.39 6.74 15.33
N GLU A 154 -2.64 6.97 14.95
CA GLU A 154 -3.79 6.46 15.70
C GLU A 154 -3.80 4.93 15.73
N HIS A 155 -3.52 4.28 14.61
CA HIS A 155 -3.38 2.82 14.59
C HIS A 155 -2.26 2.34 15.51
N PHE A 156 -1.19 3.10 15.60
CA PHE A 156 -0.08 2.79 16.51
C PHE A 156 -0.48 2.93 17.98
N ARG A 157 -1.28 3.94 18.32
CA ARG A 157 -1.81 4.10 19.68
C ARG A 157 -2.66 2.89 20.07
N ILE A 158 -3.54 2.46 19.17
CA ILE A 158 -4.36 1.26 19.37
C ILE A 158 -3.47 0.04 19.59
N PHE A 159 -2.46 -0.13 18.76
CA PHE A 159 -1.50 -1.23 18.87
C PHE A 159 -0.76 -1.23 20.20
N LEU A 160 -0.37 -0.07 20.70
CA LEU A 160 0.32 0.06 21.99
C LEU A 160 -0.64 0.00 23.19
N GLY A 161 -1.95 0.04 22.96
CA GLY A 161 -2.94 0.01 24.03
C GLY A 161 -3.14 1.33 24.75
N LEU A 162 -2.85 2.42 24.07
CA LEU A 162 -2.98 3.76 24.64
C LEU A 162 -4.35 4.38 24.35
#